data_19bcb41fa4e4484b1cdba3bbc1761eec
#
_entry.id   19bcb41fa4e4484b1cdba3bbc1761eec
#
_cell.length_a   1.000
_cell.length_b   1.000
_cell.length_c   1.000
_cell.angle_alpha   90.00
_cell.angle_beta   90.00
_cell.angle_gamma   90.00
#
_symmetry.space_group_name_H-M   'P 1'
#
loop_
_entity.id
_entity.type
_entity.pdbx_description
1 polymer ?
#
loop_
_entity_poly.entity_id
_entity_poly.type
_entity_poly.pdbx_seq_one_letter_code
_entity_poly.pdbx_strand_id
1 'polypeptide(L)'
;MKKNKIIIYMAIIAFVMIAPSCKKTFLDENLTTARSLEFYKTDAGIQSLVTGTYHHVFNAQFNGEFAYANMAYGTDEFHVGGDNSNIAFTSYGNGLASIIAAVNGNTVTANAQWDNLYIGIGYANLVIENAIASASTADAIKKTALGEGYFFRAFSYLRLVSQYGAVPLKIASSTSVELEFTRAEPKAVFTQIIADFTQAYNLLGNTGAPAKITKDAAAHYLAKAYLSRASEINDSWNSATKAADLAAITPLCDAVIAAHPLAPNFGDLWRYTAADGANERLSEIILSAQFTTDASATGVNQQHLYYGGRYDDLPQMQRDLSGNRPFSRLATNYFMYRVYDLVNDSRFWKSFRTKYLVNRAAAPYVNGDVGVMYVINQPGDTRFPSYKVLNTVPYARTNRPIASVYVAYPNGTTSDGALFADVRFPSLSKFFDGSRVGGFNDIDGLRDVTLARSAETYLIAAEAKIRLAAMGTGAYSDALPYINPVRARGQYQAGENRTAYYDGGGASNATLQAGLPFSYMAENSYAESNNLSLVAPPSTATTLTVSGIASLPANDEYIITRLGYSTAYDRMMCFLLNERSRELAGEYLRWQDLSRTKTLVARAKAFNPDAAPNIKDHHLLRPIPQTFLDG
;
A
#
# COMPACT_ATOMS: atom_id res chain seq x y z
N MET A 1 -51.70 -23.12 71.02
CA MET A 1 -51.11 -23.15 69.65
C MET A 1 -51.04 -21.80 68.91
N LYS A 2 -51.94 -20.82 69.13
CA LYS A 2 -51.91 -19.52 68.45
C LYS A 2 -50.78 -18.60 68.89
N LYS A 3 -50.38 -18.58 70.21
CA LYS A 3 -49.30 -17.70 70.70
C LYS A 3 -47.90 -18.08 70.16
N ASN A 4 -47.61 -19.33 69.97
CA ASN A 4 -46.30 -19.74 69.47
C ASN A 4 -46.08 -19.41 67.97
N LYS A 5 -47.16 -19.34 67.18
CA LYS A 5 -47.06 -18.95 65.75
C LYS A 5 -46.72 -17.45 65.58
N ILE A 6 -47.26 -16.60 66.50
CA ILE A 6 -46.99 -15.16 66.46
C ILE A 6 -45.52 -14.85 66.80
N ILE A 7 -44.96 -15.57 67.78
CA ILE A 7 -43.54 -15.45 68.16
C ILE A 7 -42.62 -15.84 67.06
N ILE A 8 -42.96 -16.93 66.32
CA ILE A 8 -42.19 -17.40 65.16
C ILE A 8 -42.24 -16.37 63.98
N TYR A 9 -43.41 -15.78 63.70
CA TYR A 9 -43.51 -14.74 62.69
C TYR A 9 -42.78 -13.44 63.10
N MET A 10 -42.80 -13.07 64.33
CA MET A 10 -42.04 -11.91 64.82
C MET A 10 -40.52 -12.18 64.80
N ALA A 11 -40.08 -13.40 65.09
CA ALA A 11 -38.68 -13.78 64.98
C ALA A 11 -38.20 -13.82 63.50
N ILE A 12 -39.03 -14.27 62.56
CA ILE A 12 -38.72 -14.26 61.12
C ILE A 12 -38.68 -12.82 60.63
N ILE A 13 -39.59 -11.94 61.02
CA ILE A 13 -39.59 -10.51 60.64
C ILE A 13 -38.37 -9.80 61.25
N ALA A 14 -37.98 -10.08 62.44
CA ALA A 14 -36.80 -9.54 63.08
C ALA A 14 -35.50 -10.04 62.40
N PHE A 15 -35.46 -11.29 61.94
CA PHE A 15 -34.33 -11.86 61.21
C PHE A 15 -34.18 -11.26 59.81
N VAL A 16 -35.28 -10.93 59.15
CA VAL A 16 -35.26 -10.26 57.81
C VAL A 16 -34.82 -8.80 57.94
N MET A 17 -35.06 -8.12 59.08
CA MET A 17 -34.58 -6.76 59.30
C MET A 17 -33.13 -6.63 59.77
N ILE A 18 -32.45 -7.75 60.07
CA ILE A 18 -31.02 -7.79 60.43
C ILE A 18 -30.17 -8.25 59.22
N ALA A 19 -30.78 -8.53 58.06
CA ALA A 19 -29.98 -8.79 56.87
C ALA A 19 -29.10 -7.55 56.58
N PRO A 20 -27.77 -7.68 56.58
CA PRO A 20 -26.92 -6.53 56.32
C PRO A 20 -27.29 -6.00 54.93
N SER A 21 -27.81 -4.78 54.92
CA SER A 21 -27.99 -4.03 53.68
C SER A 21 -26.69 -4.11 52.91
N CYS A 22 -26.74 -4.67 51.70
CA CYS A 22 -25.58 -4.67 50.80
C CYS A 22 -24.99 -3.26 50.80
N LYS A 23 -23.74 -3.15 51.25
CA LYS A 23 -23.04 -1.87 51.17
C LYS A 23 -23.05 -1.47 49.69
N LYS A 24 -23.32 -0.20 49.39
CA LYS A 24 -23.24 0.36 48.04
C LYS A 24 -21.93 -0.03 47.33
N THR A 25 -20.87 -0.22 48.08
CA THR A 25 -19.55 -0.69 47.59
C THR A 25 -19.53 -2.13 47.09
N PHE A 26 -20.60 -2.95 47.33
CA PHE A 26 -20.68 -4.29 46.71
C PHE A 26 -21.00 -4.25 45.20
N LEU A 27 -21.62 -3.15 44.77
CA LEU A 27 -21.89 -2.87 43.35
C LEU A 27 -20.83 -1.97 42.69
N ASP A 28 -19.84 -1.52 43.49
CA ASP A 28 -18.70 -0.79 42.93
C ASP A 28 -17.83 -1.82 42.17
N GLU A 29 -17.92 -1.78 40.87
CA GLU A 29 -17.15 -2.63 39.96
C GLU A 29 -15.65 -2.31 40.13
N ASN A 30 -14.94 -3.13 40.92
CA ASN A 30 -13.48 -3.07 40.95
C ASN A 30 -12.94 -3.71 39.68
N LEU A 31 -12.67 -2.88 38.69
CA LEU A 31 -12.01 -3.26 37.47
C LEU A 31 -10.58 -3.76 37.76
N THR A 32 -10.43 -5.05 38.02
CA THR A 32 -9.11 -5.65 38.30
C THR A 32 -8.25 -5.82 37.03
N THR A 33 -8.86 -5.74 35.84
CA THR A 33 -8.21 -5.95 34.56
C THR A 33 -8.41 -4.79 33.57
N ALA A 34 -9.35 -3.88 33.80
CA ALA A 34 -9.58 -2.71 32.97
C ALA A 34 -9.04 -1.43 33.64
N ARG A 35 -8.45 -0.56 32.85
CA ARG A 35 -7.94 0.75 33.31
C ARG A 35 -9.12 1.72 33.45
N SER A 36 -9.16 2.52 34.54
CA SER A 36 -10.18 3.55 34.71
C SER A 36 -10.01 4.68 33.69
N LEU A 37 -11.08 5.43 33.41
CA LEU A 37 -11.02 6.63 32.56
C LEU A 37 -10.00 7.66 33.09
N GLU A 38 -9.83 7.77 34.41
CA GLU A 38 -8.85 8.67 35.04
C GLU A 38 -7.40 8.24 34.72
N PHE A 39 -7.12 6.95 34.53
CA PHE A 39 -5.81 6.49 34.12
C PHE A 39 -5.40 7.12 32.80
N TYR A 40 -6.30 7.22 31.83
CA TYR A 40 -5.99 7.78 30.51
C TYR A 40 -5.71 9.30 30.51
N LYS A 41 -5.89 9.98 31.65
CA LYS A 41 -5.49 11.38 31.85
C LYS A 41 -4.08 11.51 32.45
N THR A 42 -3.39 10.43 32.74
CA THR A 42 -2.00 10.41 33.22
C THR A 42 -1.02 10.26 32.04
N ASP A 43 0.26 10.60 32.26
CA ASP A 43 1.33 10.43 31.25
C ASP A 43 1.38 9.00 30.69
N ALA A 44 1.39 8.00 31.58
CA ALA A 44 1.42 6.59 31.19
C ALA A 44 0.13 6.17 30.46
N GLY A 45 -1.01 6.68 30.89
CA GLY A 45 -2.30 6.39 30.28
C GLY A 45 -2.42 6.96 28.87
N ILE A 46 -2.03 8.22 28.68
CA ILE A 46 -2.01 8.86 27.36
C ILE A 46 -1.06 8.14 26.42
N GLN A 47 0.16 7.80 26.85
CA GLN A 47 1.12 7.05 26.04
C GLN A 47 0.60 5.66 25.65
N SER A 48 -0.07 4.98 26.59
CA SER A 48 -0.71 3.69 26.32
C SER A 48 -1.84 3.80 25.28
N LEU A 49 -2.66 4.85 25.37
CA LEU A 49 -3.74 5.12 24.42
C LEU A 49 -3.20 5.44 23.02
N VAL A 50 -2.17 6.27 22.94
CA VAL A 50 -1.46 6.57 21.68
C VAL A 50 -0.89 5.30 21.07
N THR A 51 -0.21 4.44 21.84
CA THR A 51 0.34 3.17 21.35
C THR A 51 -0.74 2.25 20.78
N GLY A 52 -1.87 2.10 21.48
CA GLY A 52 -3.02 1.36 20.98
C GLY A 52 -3.59 1.96 19.69
N THR A 53 -3.57 3.29 19.57
CA THR A 53 -4.04 3.99 18.37
C THR A 53 -3.13 3.73 17.16
N TYR A 54 -1.80 3.69 17.33
CA TYR A 54 -0.87 3.26 16.26
C TYR A 54 -1.25 1.88 15.72
N HIS A 55 -1.49 0.92 16.62
CA HIS A 55 -1.89 -0.42 16.21
C HIS A 55 -3.19 -0.41 15.38
N HIS A 56 -4.24 0.29 15.82
CA HIS A 56 -5.53 0.31 15.13
C HIS A 56 -5.51 1.11 13.83
N VAL A 57 -4.82 2.24 13.79
CA VAL A 57 -4.81 3.12 12.60
C VAL A 57 -3.85 2.61 11.53
N PHE A 58 -2.74 1.99 11.92
CA PHE A 58 -1.74 1.52 10.97
C PHE A 58 -1.73 -0.01 10.85
N ASN A 59 -1.38 -0.76 11.90
CA ASN A 59 -1.13 -2.19 11.77
C ASN A 59 -2.38 -2.99 11.38
N ALA A 60 -3.51 -2.74 12.04
CA ALA A 60 -4.75 -3.47 11.76
C ALA A 60 -5.26 -3.31 10.31
N GLN A 61 -4.88 -2.23 9.61
CA GLN A 61 -5.23 -2.03 8.21
C GLN A 61 -4.58 -3.06 7.28
N PHE A 62 -3.47 -3.67 7.69
CA PHE A 62 -2.64 -4.54 6.85
C PHE A 62 -2.62 -6.00 7.32
N ASN A 63 -3.33 -6.33 8.38
CA ASN A 63 -3.49 -7.70 8.88
C ASN A 63 -4.35 -8.59 7.96
N GLY A 64 -4.69 -8.15 6.81
CA GLY A 64 -5.51 -8.87 5.85
C GLY A 64 -5.58 -8.10 4.55
N GLU A 65 -6.55 -8.41 3.74
CA GLU A 65 -6.65 -7.88 2.37
C GLU A 65 -7.36 -6.51 2.26
N PHE A 66 -7.76 -5.88 3.38
CA PHE A 66 -8.63 -4.69 3.37
C PHE A 66 -8.03 -3.48 2.66
N ALA A 67 -6.79 -3.12 3.01
CA ALA A 67 -6.12 -1.99 2.38
C ALA A 67 -5.80 -2.27 0.91
N TYR A 68 -5.45 -3.50 0.60
CA TYR A 68 -5.09 -3.94 -0.75
C TYR A 68 -6.28 -3.91 -1.71
N ALA A 69 -7.39 -4.52 -1.29
CA ALA A 69 -8.60 -4.60 -2.11
C ALA A 69 -9.10 -3.21 -2.52
N ASN A 70 -9.04 -2.26 -1.60
CA ASN A 70 -9.55 -0.92 -1.88
C ASN A 70 -8.58 -0.05 -2.69
N MET A 71 -7.28 -0.30 -2.63
CA MET A 71 -6.25 0.60 -3.19
C MET A 71 -5.47 0.04 -4.38
N ALA A 72 -5.46 -1.27 -4.58
CA ALA A 72 -4.71 -1.92 -5.66
C ALA A 72 -5.60 -2.55 -6.73
N TYR A 73 -6.73 -3.13 -6.34
CA TYR A 73 -7.60 -3.83 -7.27
C TYR A 73 -8.35 -2.88 -8.22
N GLY A 74 -8.57 -3.33 -9.44
CA GLY A 74 -9.39 -2.64 -10.44
C GLY A 74 -8.68 -1.46 -11.12
N THR A 75 -7.35 -1.38 -11.04
CA THR A 75 -6.55 -0.34 -11.66
C THR A 75 -5.95 -0.78 -13.00
N ASP A 76 -5.17 0.07 -13.63
CA ASP A 76 -4.41 -0.25 -14.83
C ASP A 76 -3.13 -1.07 -14.55
N GLU A 77 -2.68 -1.19 -13.29
CA GLU A 77 -1.44 -1.90 -12.93
C GLU A 77 -1.63 -3.42 -12.88
N PHE A 78 -2.74 -3.88 -12.32
CA PHE A 78 -2.96 -5.31 -12.04
C PHE A 78 -4.36 -5.76 -12.45
N HIS A 79 -4.46 -7.00 -12.92
CA HIS A 79 -5.69 -7.72 -13.16
C HIS A 79 -5.79 -8.97 -12.26
N VAL A 80 -6.88 -9.71 -12.36
CA VAL A 80 -7.06 -10.96 -11.60
C VAL A 80 -6.01 -11.98 -12.02
N GLY A 81 -5.31 -12.54 -11.04
CA GLY A 81 -4.41 -13.68 -11.25
C GLY A 81 -5.17 -15.02 -11.23
N GLY A 82 -4.52 -16.07 -10.76
CA GLY A 82 -5.13 -17.39 -10.68
C GLY A 82 -6.16 -17.56 -9.55
N ASP A 83 -6.08 -16.74 -8.50
CA ASP A 83 -7.06 -16.70 -7.42
C ASP A 83 -8.02 -15.52 -7.64
N ASN A 84 -9.29 -15.84 -7.89
CA ASN A 84 -10.35 -14.88 -8.17
C ASN A 84 -11.23 -14.54 -6.96
N SER A 85 -10.79 -14.82 -5.74
CA SER A 85 -11.58 -14.63 -4.50
C SER A 85 -12.16 -13.23 -4.34
N ASN A 86 -11.46 -12.20 -4.83
CA ASN A 86 -11.87 -10.79 -4.75
C ASN A 86 -12.12 -10.18 -6.14
N ILE A 87 -12.53 -10.98 -7.09
CA ILE A 87 -12.73 -10.56 -8.48
C ILE A 87 -13.63 -9.33 -8.62
N ALA A 88 -14.64 -9.16 -7.75
CA ALA A 88 -15.57 -8.03 -7.80
C ALA A 88 -14.86 -6.67 -7.65
N PHE A 89 -13.82 -6.59 -6.84
CA PHE A 89 -13.01 -5.37 -6.66
C PHE A 89 -12.19 -5.02 -7.89
N THR A 90 -11.78 -6.03 -8.66
CA THR A 90 -11.02 -5.83 -9.91
C THR A 90 -11.95 -5.63 -11.10
N SER A 91 -13.00 -6.43 -11.20
CA SER A 91 -13.92 -6.43 -12.36
C SER A 91 -15.01 -5.38 -12.29
N TYR A 92 -15.27 -4.76 -11.14
CA TYR A 92 -16.42 -3.89 -10.90
C TYR A 92 -17.76 -4.57 -11.24
N GLY A 93 -17.81 -5.89 -11.09
CA GLY A 93 -18.98 -6.71 -11.37
C GLY A 93 -20.00 -6.73 -10.24
N ASN A 94 -21.02 -7.59 -10.38
CA ASN A 94 -22.17 -7.73 -9.50
C ASN A 94 -21.70 -8.16 -8.12
N GLY A 95 -21.08 -8.05 -7.34
CA GLY A 95 -20.62 -8.44 -6.01
C GLY A 95 -19.90 -7.30 -5.28
N LEU A 96 -19.59 -6.21 -6.00
CA LEU A 96 -18.83 -5.12 -5.39
C LEU A 96 -19.62 -4.43 -4.28
N ALA A 97 -20.93 -4.29 -4.43
CA ALA A 97 -21.82 -3.70 -3.43
C ALA A 97 -22.44 -4.74 -2.47
N SER A 98 -22.17 -6.02 -2.67
CA SER A 98 -22.80 -7.09 -1.88
C SER A 98 -22.19 -7.19 -0.50
N ILE A 99 -23.05 -7.29 0.52
CA ILE A 99 -22.71 -7.73 1.88
C ILE A 99 -22.00 -9.10 1.86
N ILE A 100 -22.26 -9.87 0.82
CA ILE A 100 -21.90 -11.27 0.67
C ILE A 100 -20.50 -11.44 0.07
N ALA A 101 -19.60 -10.52 0.24
CA ALA A 101 -18.18 -10.81 0.00
C ALA A 101 -17.63 -11.90 0.95
N ALA A 102 -18.43 -12.32 1.92
CA ALA A 102 -18.15 -13.48 2.78
C ALA A 102 -18.44 -14.84 2.13
N VAL A 103 -18.84 -14.92 0.86
CA VAL A 103 -19.35 -16.15 0.23
C VAL A 103 -18.33 -17.28 0.13
N ASN A 104 -17.04 -17.05 0.28
CA ASN A 104 -16.04 -18.10 0.17
C ASN A 104 -15.00 -18.11 1.32
N GLY A 105 -15.36 -17.59 2.50
CA GLY A 105 -14.44 -17.56 3.65
C GLY A 105 -13.31 -16.54 3.54
N ASN A 106 -13.29 -15.74 2.49
CA ASN A 106 -12.39 -14.60 2.32
C ASN A 106 -13.15 -13.31 2.62
N THR A 107 -12.80 -12.69 3.72
CA THR A 107 -13.52 -11.60 4.35
C THR A 107 -13.10 -10.21 3.86
N VAL A 108 -12.78 -10.03 2.60
CA VAL A 108 -12.66 -8.68 2.09
C VAL A 108 -14.04 -8.15 1.80
N THR A 109 -14.59 -7.52 2.81
CA THR A 109 -15.86 -6.82 2.67
C THR A 109 -15.58 -5.33 2.50
N ALA A 110 -16.41 -4.65 1.73
CA ALA A 110 -16.33 -3.19 1.61
C ALA A 110 -16.43 -2.51 2.98
N ASN A 111 -17.10 -3.14 3.94
CA ASN A 111 -17.27 -2.66 5.30
C ASN A 111 -16.03 -2.85 6.20
N ALA A 112 -15.21 -3.86 6.01
CA ALA A 112 -14.09 -4.10 6.92
C ALA A 112 -13.13 -2.91 7.02
N GLN A 113 -12.80 -2.26 5.92
CA GLN A 113 -11.97 -1.06 5.96
C GLN A 113 -12.74 0.15 6.53
N TRP A 114 -14.02 0.30 6.21
CA TRP A 114 -14.88 1.33 6.78
C TRP A 114 -14.90 1.25 8.30
N ASP A 115 -15.23 0.07 8.83
CA ASP A 115 -15.33 -0.16 10.27
C ASP A 115 -13.99 0.10 10.98
N ASN A 116 -12.88 -0.43 10.44
CA ASN A 116 -11.56 -0.22 11.00
C ASN A 116 -11.14 1.27 11.02
N LEU A 117 -11.49 2.04 9.98
CA LEU A 117 -11.19 3.46 9.94
C LEU A 117 -11.99 4.24 10.98
N TYR A 118 -13.27 3.89 11.21
CA TYR A 118 -14.07 4.53 12.27
C TYR A 118 -13.64 4.12 13.68
N ILE A 119 -13.19 2.89 13.89
CA ILE A 119 -12.54 2.48 15.14
C ILE A 119 -11.30 3.35 15.39
N GLY A 120 -10.45 3.53 14.38
CA GLY A 120 -9.28 4.40 14.45
C GLY A 120 -9.63 5.87 14.78
N ILE A 121 -10.70 6.40 14.20
CA ILE A 121 -11.22 7.75 14.51
C ILE A 121 -11.68 7.83 15.97
N GLY A 122 -12.37 6.82 16.47
CA GLY A 122 -12.78 6.74 17.88
C GLY A 122 -11.58 6.81 18.81
N TYR A 123 -10.55 6.03 18.59
CA TYR A 123 -9.30 6.09 19.36
C TYR A 123 -8.60 7.44 19.23
N ALA A 124 -8.54 8.03 18.05
CA ALA A 124 -7.95 9.34 17.85
C ALA A 124 -8.68 10.44 18.63
N ASN A 125 -10.02 10.41 18.67
CA ASN A 125 -10.83 11.32 19.46
C ASN A 125 -10.52 11.15 20.97
N LEU A 126 -10.43 9.91 21.45
CA LEU A 126 -10.06 9.64 22.85
C LEU A 126 -8.66 10.17 23.19
N VAL A 127 -7.67 10.02 22.32
CA VAL A 127 -6.33 10.61 22.51
C VAL A 127 -6.42 12.12 22.66
N ILE A 128 -7.11 12.79 21.74
CA ILE A 128 -7.25 14.25 21.73
C ILE A 128 -7.96 14.73 23.00
N GLU A 129 -9.10 14.15 23.35
CA GLU A 129 -9.92 14.55 24.49
C GLU A 129 -9.17 14.34 25.81
N ASN A 130 -8.54 13.17 26.01
CA ASN A 130 -7.81 12.90 27.25
C ASN A 130 -6.56 13.77 27.37
N ALA A 131 -5.84 14.03 26.29
CA ALA A 131 -4.71 14.94 26.29
C ALA A 131 -5.15 16.39 26.63
N ILE A 132 -6.27 16.86 26.10
CA ILE A 132 -6.82 18.19 26.45
C ILE A 132 -7.23 18.25 27.92
N ALA A 133 -7.96 17.25 28.39
CA ALA A 133 -8.53 17.22 29.75
C ALA A 133 -7.49 16.98 30.86
N SER A 134 -6.29 16.48 30.52
CA SER A 134 -5.26 16.18 31.50
C SER A 134 -4.64 17.45 32.10
N ALA A 135 -4.70 17.59 33.41
CA ALA A 135 -4.03 18.63 34.18
C ALA A 135 -2.65 18.16 34.69
N SER A 136 -2.41 16.86 34.77
CA SER A 136 -1.20 16.25 35.36
C SER A 136 -0.16 15.78 34.33
N THR A 137 -0.52 15.78 33.07
CA THR A 137 0.39 15.32 31.99
C THR A 137 1.41 16.40 31.68
N ALA A 138 2.69 15.99 31.56
CA ALA A 138 3.77 16.85 31.14
C ALA A 138 3.49 17.49 29.77
N ASP A 139 3.75 18.79 29.62
CA ASP A 139 3.44 19.56 28.41
C ASP A 139 4.02 18.93 27.13
N ALA A 140 5.22 18.37 27.19
CA ALA A 140 5.85 17.73 26.04
C ALA A 140 5.09 16.46 25.61
N ILE A 141 4.64 15.62 26.56
CA ILE A 141 3.85 14.41 26.30
C ILE A 141 2.50 14.81 25.74
N LYS A 142 1.84 15.80 26.36
CA LYS A 142 0.55 16.33 25.94
C LYS A 142 0.60 16.87 24.52
N LYS A 143 1.62 17.67 24.20
CA LYS A 143 1.82 18.27 22.89
C LYS A 143 2.01 17.20 21.81
N THR A 144 2.85 16.18 22.09
CA THR A 144 3.10 15.08 21.16
C THR A 144 1.85 14.24 20.94
N ALA A 145 1.16 13.85 22.02
CA ALA A 145 -0.07 13.05 21.93
C ALA A 145 -1.18 13.78 21.15
N LEU A 146 -1.35 15.09 21.36
CA LEU A 146 -2.29 15.90 20.57
C LEU A 146 -1.92 15.88 19.08
N GLY A 147 -0.64 16.08 18.74
CA GLY A 147 -0.16 16.03 17.37
C GLY A 147 -0.42 14.69 16.70
N GLU A 148 -0.12 13.59 17.40
CA GLU A 148 -0.38 12.23 16.92
C GLU A 148 -1.89 11.95 16.81
N GLY A 149 -2.71 12.36 17.80
CA GLY A 149 -4.17 12.20 17.77
C GLY A 149 -4.82 12.92 16.59
N TYR A 150 -4.43 14.17 16.32
CA TYR A 150 -4.90 14.90 15.14
C TYR A 150 -4.46 14.21 13.84
N PHE A 151 -3.22 13.73 13.76
CA PHE A 151 -2.73 13.01 12.60
C PHE A 151 -3.55 11.74 12.34
N PHE A 152 -3.79 10.90 13.35
CA PHE A 152 -4.56 9.67 13.22
C PHE A 152 -5.97 9.93 12.70
N ARG A 153 -6.65 10.97 13.23
CA ARG A 153 -7.99 11.33 12.78
C ARG A 153 -8.00 11.79 11.33
N ALA A 154 -7.09 12.68 10.97
CA ALA A 154 -6.96 13.18 9.60
C ALA A 154 -6.60 12.06 8.61
N PHE A 155 -5.68 11.18 8.97
CA PHE A 155 -5.27 10.04 8.15
C PHE A 155 -6.45 9.09 7.86
N SER A 156 -7.24 8.77 8.88
CA SER A 156 -8.41 7.90 8.75
C SER A 156 -9.49 8.56 7.88
N TYR A 157 -9.78 9.84 8.10
CA TYR A 157 -10.75 10.57 7.28
C TYR A 157 -10.29 10.78 5.84
N LEU A 158 -8.99 11.01 5.59
CA LEU A 158 -8.48 11.12 4.22
C LEU A 158 -8.71 9.82 3.44
N ARG A 159 -8.52 8.66 4.08
CA ARG A 159 -8.81 7.36 3.47
C ARG A 159 -10.30 7.13 3.25
N LEU A 160 -11.15 7.54 4.19
CA LEU A 160 -12.61 7.44 4.05
C LEU A 160 -13.13 8.32 2.92
N VAL A 161 -12.85 9.62 2.95
CA VAL A 161 -13.40 10.56 1.95
C VAL A 161 -12.90 10.26 0.55
N SER A 162 -11.65 9.80 0.41
CA SER A 162 -11.07 9.44 -0.88
C SER A 162 -11.73 8.22 -1.51
N GLN A 163 -12.29 7.32 -0.71
CA GLN A 163 -12.92 6.09 -1.20
C GLN A 163 -14.43 6.20 -1.31
N TYR A 164 -15.08 6.88 -0.36
CA TYR A 164 -16.53 6.84 -0.21
C TYR A 164 -17.21 8.20 -0.46
N GLY A 165 -16.45 9.28 -0.61
CA GLY A 165 -16.99 10.64 -0.77
C GLY A 165 -17.61 11.16 0.53
N ALA A 166 -18.92 11.38 0.57
CA ALA A 166 -19.62 11.82 1.77
C ALA A 166 -19.63 10.72 2.85
N VAL A 167 -19.18 11.05 4.05
CA VAL A 167 -19.03 10.13 5.18
C VAL A 167 -19.43 10.80 6.50
N PRO A 168 -19.90 10.07 7.53
CA PRO A 168 -20.16 10.65 8.86
C PRO A 168 -18.91 11.32 9.44
N LEU A 169 -19.05 12.56 9.90
CA LEU A 169 -17.96 13.34 10.48
C LEU A 169 -18.06 13.37 12.01
N LYS A 170 -17.35 12.46 12.67
CA LYS A 170 -17.28 12.34 14.14
C LYS A 170 -15.95 12.91 14.63
N ILE A 171 -16.00 14.03 15.32
CA ILE A 171 -14.81 14.74 15.88
C ILE A 171 -14.71 14.69 17.40
N ALA A 172 -15.61 13.95 18.02
CA ALA A 172 -15.63 13.67 19.45
C ALA A 172 -16.00 12.20 19.69
N SER A 173 -15.63 11.67 20.84
CA SER A 173 -16.02 10.32 21.26
C SER A 173 -17.52 10.25 21.56
N SER A 174 -18.13 9.09 21.30
CA SER A 174 -19.55 8.86 21.63
C SER A 174 -19.71 8.63 23.12
N THR A 175 -20.66 9.34 23.74
CA THR A 175 -21.00 9.20 25.16
C THR A 175 -22.21 8.28 25.40
N SER A 176 -22.88 7.87 24.30
CA SER A 176 -24.04 6.98 24.31
C SER A 176 -24.07 6.19 23.02
N VAL A 177 -24.94 5.18 22.94
CA VAL A 177 -25.19 4.46 21.70
C VAL A 177 -25.86 5.41 20.69
N GLU A 178 -25.27 5.56 19.55
CA GLU A 178 -25.79 6.33 18.41
C GLU A 178 -26.11 5.35 17.27
N LEU A 179 -27.32 5.37 16.77
CA LEU A 179 -27.79 4.44 15.71
C LEU A 179 -27.99 5.15 14.37
N GLU A 180 -28.05 6.49 14.34
CA GLU A 180 -28.27 7.26 13.13
C GLU A 180 -27.09 8.20 12.86
N PHE A 181 -26.56 8.16 11.64
CA PHE A 181 -25.45 9.00 11.22
C PHE A 181 -25.73 9.68 9.88
N THR A 182 -25.70 11.00 9.88
CA THR A 182 -25.73 11.78 8.65
C THR A 182 -24.35 11.86 8.03
N ARG A 183 -24.22 11.60 6.75
CA ARG A 183 -22.97 11.77 6.00
C ARG A 183 -22.71 13.25 5.73
N ALA A 184 -21.56 13.73 6.14
CA ALA A 184 -21.08 15.08 5.82
C ALA A 184 -20.54 15.11 4.38
N GLU A 185 -20.78 16.23 3.70
CA GLU A 185 -20.25 16.45 2.35
C GLU A 185 -18.71 16.46 2.34
N PRO A 186 -18.08 16.01 1.24
CA PRO A 186 -16.62 15.94 1.12
C PRO A 186 -15.92 17.26 1.48
N LYS A 187 -16.51 18.40 1.15
CA LYS A 187 -15.98 19.73 1.49
C LYS A 187 -15.78 19.90 3.00
N ALA A 188 -16.75 19.51 3.81
CA ALA A 188 -16.67 19.61 5.28
C ALA A 188 -15.63 18.63 5.83
N VAL A 189 -15.59 17.41 5.30
CA VAL A 189 -14.61 16.39 5.71
C VAL A 189 -13.18 16.84 5.39
N PHE A 190 -12.91 17.34 4.18
CA PHE A 190 -11.59 17.88 3.83
C PHE A 190 -11.20 19.12 4.65
N THR A 191 -12.16 19.96 5.04
CA THR A 191 -11.89 21.09 5.95
C THR A 191 -11.36 20.60 7.29
N GLN A 192 -11.97 19.57 7.85
CA GLN A 192 -11.51 18.96 9.12
C GLN A 192 -10.16 18.26 8.95
N ILE A 193 -9.95 17.49 7.87
CA ILE A 193 -8.68 16.80 7.58
C ILE A 193 -7.52 17.80 7.57
N ILE A 194 -7.67 18.92 6.84
CA ILE A 194 -6.63 19.92 6.71
C ILE A 194 -6.39 20.64 8.05
N ALA A 195 -7.45 20.91 8.81
CA ALA A 195 -7.30 21.50 10.15
C ALA A 195 -6.50 20.55 11.06
N ASP A 196 -6.82 19.27 11.07
CA ASP A 196 -6.15 18.26 11.90
C ASP A 196 -4.68 18.05 11.48
N PHE A 197 -4.38 17.89 10.18
CA PHE A 197 -2.98 17.78 9.74
C PHE A 197 -2.19 19.07 10.01
N THR A 198 -2.82 20.23 9.96
CA THR A 198 -2.17 21.51 10.32
C THR A 198 -1.84 21.53 11.80
N GLN A 199 -2.74 21.07 12.68
CA GLN A 199 -2.44 20.94 14.09
C GLN A 199 -1.30 19.95 14.34
N ALA A 200 -1.34 18.78 13.70
CA ALA A 200 -0.24 17.81 13.77
C ALA A 200 1.10 18.41 13.36
N TYR A 201 1.14 19.09 12.22
CA TYR A 201 2.35 19.77 11.71
C TYR A 201 2.90 20.82 12.69
N ASN A 202 2.04 21.59 13.36
CA ASN A 202 2.43 22.61 14.30
C ASN A 202 2.88 22.06 15.67
N LEU A 203 2.34 20.92 16.08
CA LEU A 203 2.57 20.33 17.40
C LEU A 203 3.74 19.35 17.41
N LEU A 204 3.99 18.63 16.32
CA LEU A 204 5.02 17.58 16.26
C LEU A 204 6.41 18.15 15.97
N GLY A 205 7.43 17.43 16.43
CA GLY A 205 8.83 17.64 16.10
C GLY A 205 9.32 16.67 15.01
N ASN A 206 10.60 16.82 14.58
CA ASN A 206 11.25 15.96 13.58
C ASN A 206 12.12 14.86 14.18
N THR A 207 12.04 14.62 15.49
CA THR A 207 12.79 13.54 16.14
C THR A 207 11.91 12.29 16.18
N GLY A 208 12.38 11.22 15.55
CA GLY A 208 11.71 9.91 15.56
C GLY A 208 12.22 9.01 14.45
N ALA A 209 12.13 7.70 14.69
CA ALA A 209 12.29 6.69 13.65
C ALA A 209 11.05 6.69 12.73
N PRO A 210 11.10 6.06 11.54
CA PRO A 210 9.95 5.92 10.64
C PRO A 210 8.69 5.30 11.28
N ALA A 211 8.86 4.72 12.47
CA ALA A 211 7.79 4.20 13.33
C ALA A 211 6.90 5.27 13.99
N LYS A 212 7.37 6.51 14.07
CA LYS A 212 6.68 7.59 14.77
C LYS A 212 6.20 8.65 13.80
N ILE A 213 5.02 9.18 14.09
CA ILE A 213 4.50 10.32 13.34
C ILE A 213 5.34 11.54 13.71
N THR A 214 6.00 12.12 12.71
CA THR A 214 6.84 13.31 12.83
C THR A 214 6.19 14.51 12.16
N LYS A 215 6.77 15.68 12.36
CA LYS A 215 6.38 16.89 11.62
C LYS A 215 6.49 16.69 10.11
N ASP A 216 7.50 15.96 9.64
CA ASP A 216 7.69 15.68 8.20
C ASP A 216 6.63 14.72 7.67
N ALA A 217 6.20 13.73 8.46
CA ALA A 217 5.05 12.90 8.13
C ALA A 217 3.75 13.74 8.04
N ALA A 218 3.55 14.66 8.99
CA ALA A 218 2.41 15.56 8.96
C ALA A 218 2.45 16.51 7.74
N ALA A 219 3.64 17.03 7.37
CA ALA A 219 3.82 17.86 6.18
C ALA A 219 3.50 17.09 4.89
N HIS A 220 4.00 15.86 4.75
CA HIS A 220 3.70 14.98 3.62
C HIS A 220 2.18 14.75 3.46
N TYR A 221 1.50 14.37 4.54
CA TYR A 221 0.07 14.09 4.49
C TYR A 221 -0.79 15.35 4.37
N LEU A 222 -0.35 16.50 4.89
CA LEU A 222 -0.99 17.79 4.66
C LEU A 222 -0.91 18.19 3.18
N ALA A 223 0.26 18.04 2.55
CA ALA A 223 0.43 18.25 1.11
C ALA A 223 -0.48 17.31 0.29
N LYS A 224 -0.56 16.04 0.69
CA LYS A 224 -1.44 15.04 0.06
C LYS A 224 -2.93 15.38 0.25
N ALA A 225 -3.33 15.91 1.40
CA ALA A 225 -4.69 16.35 1.65
C ALA A 225 -5.06 17.58 0.79
N TYR A 226 -4.17 18.57 0.68
CA TYR A 226 -4.34 19.71 -0.23
C TYR A 226 -4.48 19.25 -1.68
N LEU A 227 -3.59 18.34 -2.13
CA LEU A 227 -3.64 17.79 -3.48
C LEU A 227 -4.96 17.06 -3.74
N SER A 228 -5.42 16.25 -2.80
CA SER A 228 -6.68 15.51 -2.92
C SER A 228 -7.87 16.43 -2.98
N ARG A 229 -7.93 17.48 -2.13
CA ARG A 229 -9.00 18.49 -2.17
C ARG A 229 -9.00 19.26 -3.49
N ALA A 230 -7.83 19.59 -4.03
CA ALA A 230 -7.66 20.31 -5.29
C ALA A 230 -7.89 19.45 -6.55
N SER A 231 -8.13 18.12 -6.39
CA SER A 231 -8.24 17.19 -7.52
C SER A 231 -9.59 17.24 -8.23
N GLU A 232 -9.63 16.73 -9.47
CA GLU A 232 -10.76 16.82 -10.41
C GLU A 232 -12.06 16.22 -9.89
N ILE A 233 -11.98 15.20 -9.04
CA ILE A 233 -13.18 14.59 -8.45
C ILE A 233 -14.00 15.61 -7.65
N ASN A 234 -13.35 16.65 -7.16
CA ASN A 234 -13.91 17.71 -6.31
C ASN A 234 -14.19 19.03 -7.07
N ASP A 235 -14.03 19.07 -8.39
CA ASP A 235 -14.15 20.31 -9.17
C ASP A 235 -15.52 21.00 -9.07
N SER A 236 -16.55 20.28 -8.69
CA SER A 236 -17.88 20.85 -8.48
C SER A 236 -17.95 21.85 -7.29
N TRP A 237 -16.98 21.81 -6.36
CA TRP A 237 -17.03 22.64 -5.14
C TRP A 237 -15.68 23.22 -4.68
N ASN A 238 -14.55 22.79 -5.27
CA ASN A 238 -13.22 23.17 -4.78
C ASN A 238 -12.66 24.47 -5.39
N SER A 239 -13.35 25.10 -6.34
CA SER A 239 -12.84 26.24 -7.12
C SER A 239 -12.30 27.39 -6.24
N ALA A 240 -12.93 27.66 -5.10
CA ALA A 240 -12.52 28.75 -4.20
C ALA A 240 -11.19 28.45 -3.45
N THR A 241 -10.79 27.18 -3.30
CA THR A 241 -9.59 26.80 -2.54
C THR A 241 -8.49 26.21 -3.42
N LYS A 242 -8.80 25.75 -4.62
CA LYS A 242 -7.93 24.95 -5.48
C LYS A 242 -6.56 25.61 -5.72
N ALA A 243 -6.52 26.89 -6.07
CA ALA A 243 -5.27 27.60 -6.32
C ALA A 243 -4.41 27.74 -5.06
N ALA A 244 -5.02 28.09 -3.93
CA ALA A 244 -4.33 28.23 -2.65
C ALA A 244 -3.80 26.87 -2.14
N ASP A 245 -4.59 25.82 -2.28
CA ASP A 245 -4.19 24.46 -1.91
C ASP A 245 -2.96 24.02 -2.71
N LEU A 246 -2.98 24.17 -4.03
CA LEU A 246 -1.86 23.80 -4.89
C LEU A 246 -0.60 24.60 -4.59
N ALA A 247 -0.74 25.91 -4.29
CA ALA A 247 0.39 26.75 -3.91
C ALA A 247 1.01 26.36 -2.57
N ALA A 248 0.21 25.89 -1.62
CA ALA A 248 0.67 25.45 -0.29
C ALA A 248 1.47 24.13 -0.32
N ILE A 249 1.34 23.31 -1.36
CA ILE A 249 1.98 21.99 -1.46
C ILE A 249 3.49 22.11 -1.59
N THR A 250 3.99 22.95 -2.47
CA THR A 250 5.41 23.01 -2.81
C THR A 250 6.31 23.25 -1.59
N PRO A 251 6.09 24.27 -0.74
CA PRO A 251 6.95 24.50 0.42
C PRO A 251 6.93 23.36 1.45
N LEU A 252 5.80 22.65 1.62
CA LEU A 252 5.72 21.48 2.47
C LEU A 252 6.56 20.33 1.89
N CYS A 253 6.43 20.09 0.59
CA CYS A 253 7.19 19.03 -0.08
C CYS A 253 8.68 19.33 -0.09
N ASP A 254 9.11 20.57 -0.36
CA ASP A 254 10.52 20.94 -0.37
C ASP A 254 11.20 20.69 0.99
N ALA A 255 10.51 21.01 2.09
CA ALA A 255 11.01 20.74 3.43
C ALA A 255 11.20 19.24 3.69
N VAL A 256 10.22 18.43 3.30
CA VAL A 256 10.29 16.95 3.46
C VAL A 256 11.37 16.36 2.57
N ILE A 257 11.49 16.79 1.32
CA ILE A 257 12.50 16.32 0.35
C ILE A 257 13.92 16.60 0.88
N ALA A 258 14.13 17.78 1.46
CA ALA A 258 15.43 18.15 2.03
C ALA A 258 15.81 17.29 3.24
N ALA A 259 14.82 16.88 4.05
CA ALA A 259 15.03 16.04 5.24
C ALA A 259 15.14 14.54 4.91
N HIS A 260 14.47 14.09 3.85
CA HIS A 260 14.36 12.69 3.46
C HIS A 260 14.89 12.47 2.04
N PRO A 261 16.21 12.47 1.81
CA PRO A 261 16.78 12.23 0.49
C PRO A 261 16.42 10.84 -0.04
N LEU A 262 16.26 10.74 -1.38
CA LEU A 262 16.06 9.45 -2.05
C LEU A 262 17.20 8.49 -1.73
N ALA A 263 16.87 7.23 -1.48
CA ALA A 263 17.87 6.17 -1.39
C ALA A 263 18.69 6.11 -2.69
N PRO A 264 20.03 6.07 -2.63
CA PRO A 264 20.86 6.11 -3.83
C PRO A 264 20.56 4.98 -4.81
N ASN A 265 20.20 3.80 -4.28
CA ASN A 265 19.79 2.66 -5.09
C ASN A 265 18.34 2.30 -4.74
N PHE A 266 17.47 2.29 -5.75
CA PHE A 266 16.07 1.89 -5.59
C PHE A 266 15.90 0.49 -4.98
N GLY A 267 16.81 -0.45 -5.30
CA GLY A 267 16.76 -1.82 -4.78
C GLY A 267 16.95 -1.92 -3.28
N ASP A 268 17.62 -0.94 -2.64
CA ASP A 268 17.88 -0.97 -1.20
C ASP A 268 16.59 -0.85 -0.37
N LEU A 269 15.56 -0.18 -0.90
CA LEU A 269 14.24 -0.11 -0.27
C LEU A 269 13.59 -1.50 -0.11
N TRP A 270 13.89 -2.40 -1.04
CA TRP A 270 13.24 -3.71 -1.13
C TRP A 270 14.14 -4.86 -0.65
N ARG A 271 15.37 -4.56 -0.27
CA ARG A 271 16.35 -5.53 0.23
C ARG A 271 16.02 -5.97 1.65
N TYR A 272 14.99 -6.78 1.78
CA TYR A 272 14.53 -7.28 3.07
C TYR A 272 15.16 -8.63 3.39
N THR A 273 15.89 -8.72 4.51
CA THR A 273 16.57 -9.94 4.97
C THR A 273 16.08 -10.42 6.33
N ALA A 274 15.54 -9.52 7.14
CA ALA A 274 15.00 -9.82 8.47
C ALA A 274 14.07 -8.67 8.89
N ALA A 275 13.20 -8.94 9.85
CA ALA A 275 12.41 -7.90 10.52
C ALA A 275 13.33 -6.84 11.15
N ASP A 276 12.88 -5.59 11.19
CA ASP A 276 13.64 -4.44 11.69
C ASP A 276 14.97 -4.20 10.95
N GLY A 277 15.04 -4.61 9.68
CA GLY A 277 16.24 -4.51 8.86
C GLY A 277 16.62 -3.08 8.46
N ALA A 278 17.83 -2.92 7.92
CA ALA A 278 18.33 -1.61 7.51
C ALA A 278 17.49 -0.96 6.39
N ASN A 279 16.87 -1.75 5.52
CA ASN A 279 16.00 -1.27 4.45
C ASN A 279 14.74 -0.57 4.98
N GLU A 280 14.27 -0.91 6.18
CA GLU A 280 13.09 -0.34 6.82
C GLU A 280 13.39 0.98 7.55
N ARG A 281 14.67 1.37 7.61
CA ARG A 281 15.16 2.56 8.31
C ARG A 281 15.90 3.55 7.41
N LEU A 282 15.74 3.40 6.09
CA LEU A 282 16.34 4.32 5.12
C LEU A 282 15.78 5.73 5.28
N SER A 283 16.62 6.74 5.05
CA SER A 283 16.22 8.14 5.14
C SER A 283 15.05 8.53 4.22
N GLU A 284 14.89 7.82 3.12
CA GLU A 284 13.77 8.01 2.19
C GLU A 284 12.41 7.69 2.83
N ILE A 285 12.36 6.81 3.85
CA ILE A 285 11.12 6.40 4.51
C ILE A 285 10.73 7.46 5.54
N ILE A 286 9.55 8.03 5.37
CA ILE A 286 8.99 9.09 6.22
C ILE A 286 8.13 8.49 7.34
N LEU A 287 7.31 7.49 7.00
CA LEU A 287 6.41 6.81 7.93
C LEU A 287 6.15 5.39 7.49
N SER A 288 6.15 4.45 8.43
CA SER A 288 5.75 3.06 8.19
C SER A 288 4.90 2.50 9.32
N ALA A 289 4.03 1.53 8.99
CA ALA A 289 3.41 0.66 9.97
C ALA A 289 4.42 -0.42 10.36
N GLN A 290 4.72 -0.51 11.64
CA GLN A 290 5.80 -1.37 12.16
C GLN A 290 5.27 -2.76 12.48
N PHE A 291 5.98 -3.77 11.97
CA PHE A 291 5.77 -5.16 12.32
C PHE A 291 7.08 -5.75 12.81
N THR A 292 7.07 -6.35 13.98
CA THR A 292 8.28 -6.86 14.63
C THR A 292 8.15 -8.35 14.92
N THR A 293 9.22 -8.96 15.41
CA THR A 293 9.21 -10.37 15.85
C THR A 293 8.26 -10.62 17.03
N ASP A 294 7.84 -9.57 17.75
CA ASP A 294 6.77 -9.65 18.73
C ASP A 294 5.40 -9.42 18.07
N ALA A 295 4.90 -10.45 17.40
CA ALA A 295 3.60 -10.41 16.73
C ALA A 295 2.42 -10.17 17.69
N SER A 296 2.60 -10.41 19.01
CA SER A 296 1.56 -10.11 20.00
C SER A 296 1.41 -8.60 20.24
N ALA A 297 2.47 -7.84 20.07
CA ALA A 297 2.48 -6.39 20.22
C ALA A 297 2.11 -5.65 18.93
N THR A 298 2.63 -6.10 17.78
CA THR A 298 2.49 -5.38 16.50
C THR A 298 1.48 -6.00 15.55
N GLY A 299 1.06 -7.24 15.79
CA GLY A 299 0.33 -8.04 14.81
C GLY A 299 1.23 -8.55 13.70
N VAL A 300 0.61 -8.98 12.62
CA VAL A 300 1.25 -9.53 11.41
C VAL A 300 0.62 -8.93 10.17
N ASN A 301 1.31 -8.99 9.03
CA ASN A 301 0.75 -8.52 7.77
C ASN A 301 0.81 -9.60 6.68
N GLN A 302 0.00 -9.40 5.63
CA GLN A 302 -0.12 -10.33 4.52
C GLN A 302 0.31 -9.72 3.18
N GLN A 303 1.03 -8.59 3.21
CA GLN A 303 1.43 -7.85 2.01
C GLN A 303 2.17 -8.71 0.99
N HIS A 304 3.00 -9.62 1.45
CA HIS A 304 3.84 -10.47 0.63
C HIS A 304 3.08 -11.52 -0.21
N LEU A 305 1.79 -11.77 0.05
CA LEU A 305 1.05 -12.90 -0.53
C LEU A 305 0.45 -12.61 -1.92
N TYR A 306 -0.07 -11.39 -2.13
CA TYR A 306 -1.08 -11.13 -3.16
C TYR A 306 -0.54 -10.99 -4.57
N TYR A 307 0.72 -10.59 -4.71
CA TYR A 307 1.38 -10.29 -5.99
C TYR A 307 2.21 -11.46 -6.55
N GLY A 308 2.21 -12.60 -5.89
CA GLY A 308 3.01 -13.76 -6.29
C GLY A 308 2.37 -14.58 -7.39
N GLY A 309 3.03 -14.71 -8.55
CA GLY A 309 2.71 -15.73 -9.56
C GLY A 309 3.17 -17.12 -9.12
N ARG A 310 2.44 -18.17 -9.49
CA ARG A 310 2.76 -19.54 -9.08
C ARG A 310 4.05 -20.03 -9.75
N TYR A 311 4.95 -20.52 -8.95
CA TYR A 311 6.20 -21.15 -9.37
C TYR A 311 6.36 -22.55 -8.75
N ASP A 312 5.68 -22.80 -7.63
CA ASP A 312 5.90 -23.86 -6.65
C ASP A 312 5.23 -25.20 -6.99
N ASP A 313 4.47 -25.28 -8.08
CA ASP A 313 3.72 -26.46 -8.54
C ASP A 313 4.33 -27.12 -9.79
N LEU A 314 5.51 -26.68 -10.23
CA LEU A 314 6.25 -27.32 -11.30
C LEU A 314 7.10 -28.49 -10.78
N PRO A 315 7.41 -29.53 -11.61
CA PRO A 315 8.09 -30.73 -11.15
C PRO A 315 9.43 -30.49 -10.44
N GLN A 316 10.21 -29.50 -10.91
CA GLN A 316 11.53 -29.14 -10.40
C GLN A 316 11.49 -28.03 -9.36
N MET A 317 10.30 -27.62 -8.94
CA MET A 317 10.09 -26.50 -8.02
C MET A 317 9.33 -26.93 -6.78
N GLN A 318 9.55 -26.24 -5.70
CA GLN A 318 8.75 -26.32 -4.48
C GLN A 318 8.68 -24.94 -3.83
N ARG A 319 7.73 -24.76 -2.94
CA ARG A 319 7.62 -23.53 -2.15
C ARG A 319 8.82 -23.38 -1.23
N ASP A 320 9.31 -22.17 -1.11
CA ASP A 320 10.36 -21.77 -0.18
C ASP A 320 10.16 -20.34 0.34
N LEU A 321 10.99 -19.91 1.29
CA LEU A 321 10.89 -18.56 1.86
C LEU A 321 11.21 -17.49 0.83
N SER A 322 12.23 -17.66 -0.01
CA SER A 322 12.60 -16.70 -1.06
C SER A 322 11.53 -16.55 -2.14
N GLY A 323 10.96 -17.68 -2.58
CA GLY A 323 9.93 -17.69 -3.61
C GLY A 323 8.60 -17.15 -3.12
N ASN A 324 8.44 -17.08 -1.81
CA ASN A 324 7.22 -16.69 -1.14
C ASN A 324 6.08 -17.73 -1.28
N ARG A 325 4.94 -17.47 -0.62
CA ARG A 325 3.70 -18.23 -0.78
C ARG A 325 2.79 -17.48 -1.75
N PRO A 326 2.67 -17.91 -3.01
CA PRO A 326 1.91 -17.16 -4.00
C PRO A 326 0.41 -17.38 -3.82
N PHE A 327 -0.35 -16.30 -3.58
CA PHE A 327 -1.81 -16.30 -3.64
C PHE A 327 -2.31 -16.02 -5.06
N SER A 328 -1.48 -15.47 -5.93
CA SER A 328 -1.80 -15.20 -7.35
C SER A 328 -3.07 -14.37 -7.54
N ARG A 329 -3.31 -13.38 -6.70
CA ARG A 329 -4.50 -12.53 -6.77
C ARG A 329 -4.35 -11.36 -7.71
N LEU A 330 -3.16 -10.77 -7.78
CA LEU A 330 -2.83 -9.58 -8.57
C LEU A 330 -1.75 -9.93 -9.60
N ALA A 331 -2.16 -10.18 -10.82
CA ALA A 331 -1.27 -10.36 -11.95
C ALA A 331 -1.01 -9.02 -12.65
N THR A 332 0.21 -8.82 -13.11
CA THR A 332 0.64 -7.58 -13.74
C THR A 332 -0.02 -7.39 -15.11
N ASN A 333 -0.68 -6.25 -15.31
CA ASN A 333 -1.26 -5.86 -16.59
C ASN A 333 -0.18 -5.50 -17.62
N TYR A 334 -0.54 -5.55 -18.89
CA TYR A 334 0.36 -5.16 -19.98
C TYR A 334 0.79 -3.68 -19.91
N PHE A 335 0.01 -2.80 -19.29
CA PHE A 335 0.40 -1.42 -18.97
C PHE A 335 1.76 -1.39 -18.28
N MET A 336 1.98 -2.24 -17.28
CA MET A 336 3.23 -2.29 -16.53
C MET A 336 4.42 -2.74 -17.38
N TYR A 337 4.19 -3.57 -18.40
CA TYR A 337 5.26 -3.96 -19.34
C TYR A 337 5.53 -2.89 -20.40
N ARG A 338 4.59 -1.98 -20.64
CA ARG A 338 4.73 -0.90 -21.61
C ARG A 338 5.20 0.41 -21.00
N VAL A 339 4.92 0.66 -19.72
CA VAL A 339 5.27 1.91 -19.05
C VAL A 339 6.77 2.05 -18.80
N TYR A 340 7.47 0.94 -18.58
CA TYR A 340 8.93 0.95 -18.36
C TYR A 340 9.70 0.91 -19.68
N ASP A 341 10.80 1.66 -19.74
CA ASP A 341 11.91 1.36 -20.64
C ASP A 341 12.68 0.17 -20.03
N LEU A 342 12.37 -1.03 -20.51
CA LEU A 342 12.93 -2.27 -19.95
C LEU A 342 14.46 -2.36 -20.05
N VAL A 343 15.09 -1.59 -20.95
CA VAL A 343 16.55 -1.56 -21.13
C VAL A 343 17.19 -0.60 -20.12
N ASN A 344 16.62 0.60 -19.99
CA ASN A 344 17.25 1.71 -19.30
C ASN A 344 16.71 1.96 -17.88
N ASP A 345 15.47 1.51 -17.57
CA ASP A 345 14.87 1.65 -16.24
C ASP A 345 15.09 0.38 -15.41
N SER A 346 16.03 0.45 -14.47
CA SER A 346 16.35 -0.69 -13.62
C SER A 346 15.28 -1.01 -12.59
N ARG A 347 14.32 -0.11 -12.35
CA ARG A 347 13.25 -0.31 -11.36
C ARG A 347 12.35 -1.49 -11.69
N PHE A 348 12.10 -1.78 -12.97
CA PHE A 348 11.37 -2.98 -13.36
C PHE A 348 12.04 -4.24 -12.81
N TRP A 349 13.34 -4.40 -13.06
CA TRP A 349 14.12 -5.57 -12.68
C TRP A 349 14.36 -5.66 -11.17
N LYS A 350 14.26 -4.55 -10.45
CA LYS A 350 14.34 -4.46 -8.98
C LYS A 350 12.99 -4.65 -8.28
N SER A 351 11.89 -4.56 -9.03
CA SER A 351 10.52 -4.70 -8.51
C SER A 351 9.89 -6.04 -8.84
N PHE A 352 10.18 -6.59 -10.03
CA PHE A 352 9.53 -7.78 -10.54
C PHE A 352 10.49 -8.96 -10.61
N ARG A 353 10.10 -10.07 -10.03
CA ARG A 353 10.83 -11.31 -10.15
C ARG A 353 10.48 -11.99 -11.46
N THR A 354 11.48 -12.15 -12.31
CA THR A 354 11.35 -12.77 -13.65
C THR A 354 12.01 -14.13 -13.73
N LYS A 355 12.65 -14.61 -12.65
CA LYS A 355 13.39 -15.86 -12.64
C LYS A 355 13.24 -16.57 -11.29
N TYR A 356 13.07 -17.89 -11.33
CA TYR A 356 13.15 -18.77 -10.17
C TYR A 356 14.10 -19.93 -10.45
N LEU A 357 14.94 -20.25 -9.48
CA LEU A 357 15.90 -21.33 -9.60
C LEU A 357 15.30 -22.65 -9.14
N VAL A 358 15.73 -23.74 -9.75
CA VAL A 358 15.38 -25.11 -9.32
C VAL A 358 15.76 -25.30 -7.85
N ASN A 359 14.81 -25.62 -7.04
CA ASN A 359 14.96 -25.85 -5.60
C ASN A 359 14.43 -27.24 -5.16
N ARG A 360 14.01 -28.05 -6.11
CA ARG A 360 13.72 -29.47 -5.97
C ARG A 360 14.27 -30.19 -7.19
N ALA A 361 15.49 -30.73 -7.06
CA ALA A 361 16.16 -31.38 -8.18
C ALA A 361 15.29 -32.50 -8.78
N ALA A 362 15.11 -32.47 -10.09
CA ALA A 362 14.37 -33.46 -10.88
C ALA A 362 15.05 -33.59 -12.24
N ALA A 363 15.60 -34.75 -12.55
CA ALA A 363 16.37 -34.97 -13.78
C ALA A 363 15.66 -34.43 -15.03
N PRO A 364 16.33 -33.76 -15.93
CA PRO A 364 17.79 -33.54 -15.98
C PRO A 364 18.30 -32.32 -15.16
N TYR A 365 17.45 -31.65 -14.37
CA TYR A 365 17.76 -30.41 -13.66
C TYR A 365 18.34 -30.69 -12.28
N VAL A 366 19.29 -29.83 -11.89
CA VAL A 366 19.87 -29.79 -10.54
C VAL A 366 19.51 -28.47 -9.85
N ASN A 367 19.65 -28.45 -8.52
CA ASN A 367 19.47 -27.22 -7.76
C ASN A 367 20.40 -26.12 -8.30
N GLY A 368 19.82 -24.92 -8.47
CA GLY A 368 20.52 -23.76 -9.02
C GLY A 368 20.39 -23.56 -10.55
N ASP A 369 19.92 -24.57 -11.31
CA ASP A 369 19.47 -24.35 -12.68
C ASP A 369 18.27 -23.40 -12.70
N VAL A 370 17.96 -22.80 -13.85
CA VAL A 370 16.77 -21.96 -13.97
C VAL A 370 15.52 -22.83 -14.18
N GLY A 371 14.65 -22.84 -13.19
CA GLY A 371 13.39 -23.58 -13.24
C GLY A 371 12.29 -22.83 -13.98
N VAL A 372 12.19 -21.52 -13.73
CA VAL A 372 11.19 -20.63 -14.37
C VAL A 372 11.85 -19.34 -14.81
N MET A 373 11.58 -18.93 -16.04
CA MET A 373 11.95 -17.62 -16.59
C MET A 373 10.72 -16.97 -17.21
N TYR A 374 10.48 -15.71 -16.89
CA TYR A 374 9.48 -14.88 -17.54
C TYR A 374 10.16 -13.92 -18.49
N VAL A 375 9.76 -13.95 -19.76
CA VAL A 375 10.29 -13.09 -20.83
C VAL A 375 9.20 -12.15 -21.31
N ILE A 376 9.50 -10.86 -21.31
CA ILE A 376 8.64 -9.83 -21.91
C ILE A 376 9.19 -9.55 -23.29
N ASN A 377 8.64 -10.24 -24.27
CA ASN A 377 9.15 -10.22 -25.63
C ASN A 377 8.96 -8.84 -26.29
N GLN A 378 9.83 -8.50 -27.23
CA GLN A 378 9.74 -7.24 -27.96
C GLN A 378 8.97 -7.43 -29.28
N PRO A 379 8.37 -6.37 -29.83
CA PRO A 379 7.74 -6.41 -31.14
C PRO A 379 8.70 -6.96 -32.21
N GLY A 380 8.24 -7.97 -32.96
CA GLY A 380 9.03 -8.60 -34.02
C GLY A 380 10.07 -9.64 -33.55
N ASP A 381 10.22 -9.88 -32.24
CA ASP A 381 11.10 -10.93 -31.73
C ASP A 381 10.42 -12.30 -31.81
N THR A 382 10.89 -13.13 -32.70
CA THR A 382 10.33 -14.46 -33.00
C THR A 382 11.02 -15.61 -32.27
N ARG A 383 11.97 -15.34 -31.36
CA ARG A 383 12.67 -16.37 -30.58
C ARG A 383 11.73 -17.28 -29.80
N PHE A 384 10.60 -16.76 -29.36
CA PHE A 384 9.64 -17.46 -28.54
C PHE A 384 8.29 -17.57 -29.25
N PRO A 385 8.02 -18.75 -29.90
CA PRO A 385 6.84 -18.90 -30.77
C PRO A 385 5.52 -19.07 -29.99
N SER A 386 5.58 -19.35 -28.66
CA SER A 386 4.39 -19.63 -27.84
C SER A 386 4.52 -19.04 -26.44
N TYR A 387 3.41 -18.95 -25.73
CA TYR A 387 3.35 -18.48 -24.33
C TYR A 387 4.18 -19.32 -23.36
N LYS A 388 4.47 -20.57 -23.69
CA LYS A 388 5.27 -21.49 -22.88
C LYS A 388 6.22 -22.27 -23.76
N VAL A 389 7.50 -22.22 -23.41
CA VAL A 389 8.56 -22.98 -24.07
C VAL A 389 9.29 -23.82 -23.02
N LEU A 390 9.44 -25.11 -23.26
CA LEU A 390 10.02 -26.06 -22.32
C LEU A 390 11.33 -26.63 -22.81
N ASN A 391 12.32 -26.72 -21.93
CA ASN A 391 13.55 -27.51 -22.08
C ASN A 391 14.43 -27.24 -23.32
N THR A 392 14.20 -26.14 -24.01
CA THR A 392 14.91 -25.86 -25.28
C THR A 392 15.69 -24.55 -25.27
N VAL A 393 15.41 -23.65 -24.35
CA VAL A 393 16.04 -22.34 -24.27
C VAL A 393 17.27 -22.43 -23.37
N PRO A 394 18.50 -22.24 -23.87
CA PRO A 394 19.70 -22.28 -23.04
C PRO A 394 19.82 -21.04 -22.17
N TYR A 395 20.29 -21.23 -20.94
CA TYR A 395 20.65 -20.12 -20.06
C TYR A 395 22.15 -19.89 -20.10
N ALA A 396 22.57 -18.70 -20.48
CA ALA A 396 23.96 -18.40 -20.78
C ALA A 396 24.94 -18.66 -19.61
N ARG A 397 24.49 -18.49 -18.34
CA ARG A 397 25.32 -18.68 -17.17
C ARG A 397 25.68 -20.14 -16.91
N THR A 398 24.76 -21.05 -17.13
CA THR A 398 24.97 -22.50 -16.87
C THR A 398 25.17 -23.30 -18.13
N ASN A 399 24.90 -22.73 -19.31
CA ASN A 399 24.84 -23.41 -20.60
C ASN A 399 23.88 -24.62 -20.57
N ARG A 400 22.90 -24.62 -19.68
CA ARG A 400 21.88 -25.66 -19.53
C ARG A 400 20.51 -25.11 -19.93
N PRO A 401 19.58 -25.95 -20.42
CA PRO A 401 18.25 -25.49 -20.75
C PRO A 401 17.50 -24.93 -19.53
N ILE A 402 16.74 -23.86 -19.72
CA ILE A 402 15.75 -23.39 -18.77
C ILE A 402 14.57 -24.36 -18.77
N ALA A 403 14.14 -24.82 -17.60
CA ALA A 403 13.09 -25.83 -17.53
C ALA A 403 11.74 -25.32 -18.07
N SER A 404 11.37 -24.09 -17.77
CA SER A 404 10.14 -23.47 -18.27
C SER A 404 10.36 -21.99 -18.54
N VAL A 405 10.13 -21.55 -19.76
CA VAL A 405 10.08 -20.13 -20.14
C VAL A 405 8.63 -19.76 -20.42
N TYR A 406 8.14 -18.73 -19.74
CA TYR A 406 6.83 -18.14 -19.98
C TYR A 406 7.02 -16.78 -20.67
N VAL A 407 6.21 -16.49 -21.67
CA VAL A 407 6.44 -15.39 -22.60
C VAL A 407 5.20 -14.52 -22.72
N ALA A 408 5.35 -13.24 -22.40
CA ALA A 408 4.41 -12.22 -22.88
C ALA A 408 4.76 -11.86 -24.32
N TYR A 409 3.76 -11.63 -25.15
CA TYR A 409 3.92 -11.29 -26.58
C TYR A 409 4.66 -12.35 -27.39
N PRO A 410 4.19 -13.62 -27.39
CA PRO A 410 4.85 -14.67 -28.13
C PRO A 410 4.90 -14.34 -29.62
N ASN A 411 5.95 -14.82 -30.28
CA ASN A 411 6.21 -14.61 -31.71
C ASN A 411 6.27 -13.12 -32.14
N GLY A 412 6.62 -12.24 -31.19
CA GLY A 412 6.75 -10.81 -31.44
C GLY A 412 5.43 -10.07 -31.72
N THR A 413 4.31 -10.65 -31.32
CA THR A 413 3.00 -9.96 -31.44
C THR A 413 2.98 -8.65 -30.66
N THR A 414 2.25 -7.68 -31.17
CA THR A 414 2.00 -6.40 -30.48
C THR A 414 0.63 -6.34 -29.82
N SER A 415 -0.14 -7.43 -29.86
CA SER A 415 -1.47 -7.48 -29.24
C SER A 415 -1.37 -7.30 -27.75
N ASP A 416 -2.08 -6.32 -27.21
CA ASP A 416 -2.09 -6.00 -25.79
C ASP A 416 -2.72 -7.11 -24.92
N GLY A 417 -3.52 -8.01 -25.52
CA GLY A 417 -4.04 -9.20 -24.85
C GLY A 417 -3.07 -10.38 -24.78
N ALA A 418 -1.90 -10.27 -25.42
CA ALA A 418 -0.91 -11.35 -25.50
C ALA A 418 0.03 -11.35 -24.28
N LEU A 419 -0.55 -11.50 -23.09
CA LEU A 419 0.17 -11.58 -21.81
C LEU A 419 0.61 -13.01 -21.49
N PHE A 420 1.18 -13.19 -20.33
CA PHE A 420 1.48 -14.52 -19.78
C PHE A 420 0.19 -15.34 -19.64
N ALA A 421 0.27 -16.61 -19.97
CA ALA A 421 -0.84 -17.53 -19.81
C ALA A 421 -0.92 -18.04 -18.37
N ASP A 422 -2.16 -18.37 -17.96
CA ASP A 422 -2.39 -19.07 -16.71
C ASP A 422 -2.02 -18.23 -15.45
N VAL A 423 -1.73 -18.88 -14.35
CA VAL A 423 -1.28 -18.30 -13.07
C VAL A 423 0.20 -17.90 -13.06
N ARG A 424 0.85 -17.95 -14.22
CA ARG A 424 2.29 -17.70 -14.42
C ARG A 424 2.54 -16.29 -14.90
N PHE A 425 3.10 -15.45 -14.05
CA PHE A 425 3.45 -14.06 -14.36
C PHE A 425 4.60 -13.60 -13.46
N PRO A 426 5.37 -12.57 -13.87
CA PRO A 426 6.38 -11.95 -13.02
C PRO A 426 5.75 -11.42 -11.72
N SER A 427 6.23 -11.89 -10.60
CA SER A 427 5.73 -11.46 -9.29
C SER A 427 6.25 -10.08 -8.93
N LEU A 428 5.39 -9.17 -8.47
CA LEU A 428 5.86 -7.95 -7.81
C LEU A 428 6.48 -8.34 -6.45
N SER A 429 7.80 -8.36 -6.39
CA SER A 429 8.56 -8.90 -5.27
C SER A 429 9.01 -7.87 -4.24
N LYS A 430 8.66 -6.58 -4.41
CA LYS A 430 8.97 -5.50 -3.46
C LYS A 430 8.63 -5.86 -2.01
N PHE A 431 7.56 -6.60 -1.81
CA PHE A 431 6.99 -6.88 -0.49
C PHE A 431 7.22 -8.30 -0.01
N PHE A 432 8.00 -9.10 -0.73
CA PHE A 432 8.26 -10.47 -0.31
C PHE A 432 8.96 -10.49 1.04
N ASP A 433 8.53 -11.42 1.88
CA ASP A 433 8.97 -11.55 3.27
C ASP A 433 9.57 -12.95 3.49
N GLY A 434 10.87 -12.98 3.72
CA GLY A 434 11.62 -14.21 4.04
C GLY A 434 11.74 -14.50 5.53
N SER A 435 11.22 -13.62 6.40
CA SER A 435 11.31 -13.76 7.86
C SER A 435 10.02 -14.24 8.52
N ARG A 436 9.12 -14.86 7.75
CA ARG A 436 7.83 -15.35 8.27
C ARG A 436 8.02 -16.34 9.43
N VAL A 437 7.25 -16.13 10.51
CA VAL A 437 7.42 -16.82 11.80
C VAL A 437 7.24 -18.32 11.69
N GLY A 438 6.19 -18.77 11.00
CA GLY A 438 5.84 -20.20 10.82
C GLY A 438 6.50 -20.87 9.61
N GLY A 439 7.49 -20.20 8.97
CA GLY A 439 8.23 -20.75 7.83
C GLY A 439 7.57 -20.52 6.47
N PHE A 440 7.95 -21.30 5.46
CA PHE A 440 7.62 -21.03 4.06
C PHE A 440 6.11 -21.16 3.71
N ASN A 441 5.32 -21.83 4.53
CA ASN A 441 3.87 -21.95 4.35
C ASN A 441 3.06 -20.90 5.13
N ASP A 442 3.72 -20.16 6.00
CA ASP A 442 3.05 -19.17 6.82
C ASP A 442 2.52 -18.00 5.98
N ILE A 443 1.41 -17.45 6.42
CA ILE A 443 0.79 -16.26 5.84
C ILE A 443 1.17 -14.98 6.59
N ASP A 444 1.78 -15.13 7.77
CA ASP A 444 2.06 -14.05 8.70
C ASP A 444 3.44 -13.48 8.45
N GLY A 445 3.48 -12.28 7.86
CA GLY A 445 4.68 -11.53 7.56
C GLY A 445 5.01 -10.51 8.63
N LEU A 446 6.30 -10.20 8.75
CA LEU A 446 6.86 -9.26 9.73
C LEU A 446 7.51 -8.03 9.08
N ARG A 447 7.42 -7.90 7.76
CA ARG A 447 7.97 -6.76 7.05
C ARG A 447 7.15 -5.51 7.29
N ASP A 448 7.82 -4.38 7.57
CA ASP A 448 7.15 -3.08 7.71
C ASP A 448 6.41 -2.66 6.44
N VAL A 449 5.27 -2.01 6.61
CA VAL A 449 4.53 -1.43 5.50
C VAL A 449 4.83 0.05 5.40
N THR A 450 5.49 0.46 4.32
CA THR A 450 5.76 1.87 4.04
C THR A 450 4.46 2.62 3.77
N LEU A 451 4.16 3.62 4.60
CA LEU A 451 2.98 4.49 4.49
C LEU A 451 3.29 5.79 3.74
N ALA A 452 4.51 6.29 3.87
CA ALA A 452 5.00 7.48 3.18
C ALA A 452 6.51 7.40 2.95
N ARG A 453 6.95 7.79 1.76
CA ARG A 453 8.37 7.96 1.41
C ARG A 453 8.57 9.14 0.47
N SER A 454 9.77 9.72 0.48
CA SER A 454 10.03 10.99 -0.20
C SER A 454 9.83 10.95 -1.72
N ALA A 455 9.99 9.82 -2.37
CA ALA A 455 9.68 9.71 -3.81
C ALA A 455 8.20 10.07 -4.12
N GLU A 456 7.24 9.70 -3.25
CA GLU A 456 5.87 10.17 -3.38
C GLU A 456 5.79 11.68 -3.17
N THR A 457 6.54 12.24 -2.23
CA THR A 457 6.57 13.69 -1.97
C THR A 457 7.05 14.47 -3.19
N TYR A 458 8.09 13.99 -3.87
CA TYR A 458 8.52 14.54 -5.16
C TYR A 458 7.38 14.56 -6.19
N LEU A 459 6.66 13.47 -6.33
CA LEU A 459 5.59 13.34 -7.33
C LEU A 459 4.32 14.12 -6.94
N ILE A 460 4.08 14.36 -5.66
CA ILE A 460 3.04 15.28 -5.16
C ILE A 460 3.38 16.73 -5.57
N ALA A 461 4.62 17.17 -5.36
CA ALA A 461 5.08 18.49 -5.76
C ALA A 461 5.01 18.69 -7.29
N ALA A 462 5.42 17.68 -8.06
CA ALA A 462 5.32 17.68 -9.51
C ALA A 462 3.87 17.86 -9.99
N GLU A 463 2.92 17.15 -9.38
CA GLU A 463 1.50 17.25 -9.72
C GLU A 463 0.96 18.66 -9.43
N ALA A 464 1.32 19.23 -8.29
CA ALA A 464 0.92 20.60 -7.95
C ALA A 464 1.40 21.61 -9.00
N LYS A 465 2.65 21.47 -9.50
CA LYS A 465 3.18 22.33 -10.57
C LYS A 465 2.42 22.17 -11.89
N ILE A 466 2.11 20.94 -12.29
CA ILE A 466 1.32 20.67 -13.51
C ILE A 466 -0.07 21.34 -13.41
N ARG A 467 -0.74 21.22 -12.26
CA ARG A 467 -2.06 21.78 -12.04
C ARG A 467 -2.05 23.31 -11.98
N LEU A 468 -1.04 23.91 -11.35
CA LEU A 468 -0.85 25.36 -11.34
C LEU A 468 -0.61 25.91 -12.76
N ALA A 469 0.20 25.21 -13.56
CA ALA A 469 0.43 25.58 -14.96
C ALA A 469 -0.87 25.53 -15.79
N ALA A 470 -1.72 24.53 -15.56
CA ALA A 470 -3.05 24.44 -16.18
C ALA A 470 -3.97 25.62 -15.80
N MET A 471 -3.74 26.23 -14.63
CA MET A 471 -4.46 27.43 -14.16
C MET A 471 -3.77 28.74 -14.58
N GLY A 472 -2.72 28.68 -15.41
CA GLY A 472 -1.98 29.84 -15.89
C GLY A 472 -0.89 30.35 -14.92
N THR A 473 -0.53 29.55 -13.90
CA THR A 473 0.53 29.90 -12.94
C THR A 473 1.75 29.00 -13.14
N GLY A 474 2.82 29.54 -13.71
CA GLY A 474 4.03 28.80 -14.06
C GLY A 474 3.92 28.03 -15.38
N ALA A 475 4.85 27.13 -15.60
CA ALA A 475 4.93 26.29 -16.79
C ALA A 475 4.86 24.80 -16.44
N TYR A 476 4.42 23.96 -17.37
CA TYR A 476 4.41 22.51 -17.16
C TYR A 476 5.82 21.93 -16.92
N SER A 477 6.86 22.59 -17.48
CA SER A 477 8.26 22.23 -17.23
C SER A 477 8.69 22.40 -15.78
N ASP A 478 7.98 23.20 -14.97
CA ASP A 478 8.28 23.39 -13.54
C ASP A 478 8.08 22.11 -12.70
N ALA A 479 7.42 21.11 -13.27
CA ALA A 479 7.32 19.77 -12.67
C ALA A 479 8.59 18.94 -12.85
N LEU A 480 9.42 19.22 -13.86
CA LEU A 480 10.58 18.38 -14.19
C LEU A 480 11.65 18.34 -13.09
N PRO A 481 11.95 19.41 -12.34
CA PRO A 481 12.85 19.37 -11.19
C PRO A 481 12.44 18.37 -10.10
N TYR A 482 11.16 18.01 -10.02
CA TYR A 482 10.64 17.02 -9.09
C TYR A 482 10.55 15.61 -9.71
N ILE A 483 10.25 15.49 -10.99
CA ILE A 483 10.17 14.20 -11.68
C ILE A 483 11.57 13.62 -11.95
N ASN A 484 12.49 14.45 -12.42
CA ASN A 484 13.80 13.99 -12.89
C ASN A 484 14.69 13.37 -11.81
N PRO A 485 14.73 13.81 -10.54
CA PRO A 485 15.49 13.09 -9.50
C PRO A 485 15.03 11.64 -9.31
N VAL A 486 13.70 11.40 -9.33
CA VAL A 486 13.13 10.05 -9.22
C VAL A 486 13.53 9.19 -10.42
N ARG A 487 13.47 9.77 -11.63
CA ARG A 487 13.86 9.09 -12.87
C ARG A 487 15.36 8.80 -12.96
N ALA A 488 16.20 9.76 -12.57
CA ALA A 488 17.65 9.61 -12.54
C ALA A 488 18.09 8.47 -11.61
N ARG A 489 17.47 8.37 -10.40
CA ARG A 489 17.70 7.29 -9.46
C ARG A 489 17.26 5.92 -10.04
N GLY A 490 16.18 5.88 -10.83
CA GLY A 490 15.67 4.66 -11.49
C GLY A 490 16.51 4.18 -12.66
N GLN A 491 17.38 5.02 -13.21
CA GLN A 491 18.17 4.71 -14.39
C GLN A 491 19.16 3.56 -14.15
N TYR A 492 19.25 2.67 -15.10
CA TYR A 492 20.27 1.61 -15.08
C TYR A 492 21.69 2.21 -15.13
N GLN A 493 22.53 1.73 -14.23
CA GLN A 493 23.93 2.10 -14.16
C GLN A 493 24.82 0.87 -14.48
N ALA A 494 25.79 1.01 -15.40
CA ALA A 494 26.76 -0.04 -15.64
C ALA A 494 27.55 -0.31 -14.35
N GLY A 495 27.67 -1.59 -14.00
CA GLY A 495 28.35 -2.02 -12.79
C GLY A 495 27.58 -1.73 -11.49
N GLU A 496 26.31 -1.37 -11.55
CA GLU A 496 25.47 -1.24 -10.34
C GLU A 496 25.47 -2.54 -9.53
N ASN A 497 25.48 -2.41 -8.20
CA ASN A 497 25.50 -3.55 -7.30
C ASN A 497 24.16 -4.28 -7.31
N ARG A 498 24.09 -5.41 -8.00
CA ARG A 498 22.88 -6.23 -8.12
C ARG A 498 22.65 -7.17 -6.94
N THR A 499 23.62 -7.34 -6.07
CA THR A 499 23.43 -8.09 -4.83
C THR A 499 22.44 -7.41 -3.90
N ALA A 500 22.14 -6.12 -4.15
CA ALA A 500 21.08 -5.39 -3.46
C ALA A 500 19.65 -5.77 -3.92
N TYR A 501 19.50 -6.52 -5.02
CA TYR A 501 18.19 -6.95 -5.54
C TYR A 501 17.72 -8.22 -4.83
N TYR A 502 17.61 -8.13 -3.52
CA TYR A 502 17.11 -9.22 -2.72
C TYR A 502 15.60 -9.38 -2.92
N ASP A 503 15.18 -10.59 -2.79
CA ASP A 503 13.84 -11.06 -3.10
C ASP A 503 13.07 -11.54 -1.87
N GLY A 504 13.20 -10.81 -0.77
CA GLY A 504 12.44 -11.12 0.44
C GLY A 504 13.04 -12.26 1.25
N GLY A 505 14.34 -12.24 1.49
CA GLY A 505 14.97 -13.12 2.49
C GLY A 505 15.76 -14.29 1.94
N GLY A 506 16.44 -14.10 0.83
CA GLY A 506 17.36 -15.11 0.32
C GLY A 506 18.36 -15.62 1.36
N ALA A 507 18.80 -14.76 2.29
CA ALA A 507 19.68 -15.15 3.37
C ALA A 507 19.02 -16.08 4.40
N SER A 508 17.73 -15.92 4.68
CA SER A 508 16.99 -16.76 5.64
C SER A 508 16.66 -18.14 5.09
N ASN A 509 16.80 -18.35 3.79
CA ASN A 509 16.60 -19.64 3.14
C ASN A 509 17.84 -20.54 3.14
N ALA A 510 18.98 -20.10 3.64
CA ALA A 510 20.24 -20.84 3.58
C ALA A 510 20.11 -22.28 4.10
N THR A 511 19.24 -22.52 5.10
CA THR A 511 18.99 -23.85 5.66
C THR A 511 18.13 -24.73 4.77
N LEU A 512 17.15 -24.15 4.07
CA LEU A 512 16.24 -24.88 3.18
C LEU A 512 16.81 -25.08 1.78
N GLN A 513 17.75 -24.24 1.39
CA GLN A 513 18.32 -24.17 0.05
C GLN A 513 19.85 -24.24 0.08
N ALA A 514 20.40 -25.09 0.91
CA ALA A 514 21.86 -25.29 0.97
C ALA A 514 22.44 -25.55 -0.43
N GLY A 515 23.37 -24.71 -0.84
CA GLY A 515 24.00 -24.78 -2.17
C GLY A 515 23.28 -24.04 -3.29
N LEU A 516 22.15 -23.36 -3.01
CA LEU A 516 21.51 -22.49 -3.99
C LEU A 516 22.06 -21.06 -3.92
N PRO A 517 22.09 -20.34 -5.05
CA PRO A 517 22.31 -18.89 -5.05
C PRO A 517 21.27 -18.20 -4.16
N PHE A 518 21.70 -17.18 -3.44
CA PHE A 518 20.93 -16.60 -2.32
C PHE A 518 19.81 -15.69 -2.76
N SER A 519 19.72 -15.34 -4.02
CA SER A 519 18.70 -14.42 -4.52
C SER A 519 18.33 -14.76 -5.95
N TYR A 520 17.01 -14.89 -6.18
CA TYR A 520 16.47 -15.03 -7.53
C TYR A 520 16.59 -13.73 -8.35
N MET A 521 16.79 -12.60 -7.67
CA MET A 521 16.89 -11.25 -8.27
C MET A 521 18.33 -10.82 -8.52
N ALA A 522 19.32 -11.55 -8.00
CA ALA A 522 20.72 -11.24 -8.22
C ALA A 522 21.01 -11.17 -9.72
N GLU A 523 21.66 -10.07 -10.13
CA GLU A 523 22.01 -9.81 -11.53
C GLU A 523 20.81 -9.71 -12.49
N ASN A 524 19.57 -9.61 -11.97
CA ASN A 524 18.38 -9.47 -12.80
C ASN A 524 18.44 -8.17 -13.62
N SER A 525 18.34 -8.28 -14.92
CA SER A 525 18.39 -7.16 -15.88
C SER A 525 17.78 -7.56 -17.20
N TYR A 526 17.58 -6.58 -18.07
CA TYR A 526 17.12 -6.84 -19.44
C TYR A 526 18.02 -7.84 -20.17
N ALA A 527 19.35 -7.68 -20.07
CA ALA A 527 20.28 -8.56 -20.75
C ALA A 527 20.18 -10.01 -20.26
N GLU A 528 20.13 -10.23 -18.95
CA GLU A 528 20.06 -11.57 -18.39
C GLU A 528 18.67 -12.19 -18.52
N SER A 529 17.64 -11.46 -18.17
CA SER A 529 16.28 -12.02 -18.05
C SER A 529 15.51 -12.02 -19.37
N ASN A 530 15.74 -11.05 -20.23
CA ASN A 530 15.01 -10.95 -21.50
C ASN A 530 15.82 -11.38 -22.71
N ASN A 531 17.10 -11.01 -22.77
CA ASN A 531 17.99 -11.45 -23.84
C ASN A 531 18.68 -12.79 -23.56
N LEU A 532 18.56 -13.30 -22.32
CA LEU A 532 19.22 -14.53 -21.88
C LEU A 532 20.75 -14.48 -22.04
N SER A 533 21.31 -13.29 -21.95
CA SER A 533 22.73 -13.00 -22.10
C SER A 533 23.35 -12.57 -20.77
N LEU A 534 24.61 -12.93 -20.54
CA LEU A 534 25.38 -12.46 -19.37
C LEU A 534 25.89 -11.03 -19.54
N VAL A 535 25.88 -10.52 -20.76
CA VAL A 535 26.34 -9.16 -21.03
C VAL A 535 25.27 -8.19 -20.55
N ALA A 536 25.62 -7.38 -19.54
CA ALA A 536 24.78 -6.26 -19.16
C ALA A 536 24.57 -5.35 -20.38
N PRO A 537 23.41 -4.74 -20.55
CA PRO A 537 23.25 -3.72 -21.57
C PRO A 537 24.32 -2.65 -21.33
N PRO A 538 24.86 -2.05 -22.39
CA PRO A 538 25.81 -0.97 -22.22
C PRO A 538 25.18 0.08 -21.31
N SER A 539 25.99 0.69 -20.44
CA SER A 539 25.60 1.87 -19.69
C SER A 539 24.95 2.81 -20.68
N THR A 540 23.72 3.14 -20.42
CA THR A 540 22.96 3.86 -21.40
C THR A 540 23.51 5.27 -21.53
N ALA A 541 23.96 5.61 -22.72
CA ALA A 541 24.10 7.00 -23.10
C ALA A 541 22.74 7.73 -23.04
N THR A 542 21.65 7.01 -22.85
CA THR A 542 20.29 7.50 -22.78
C THR A 542 19.91 7.69 -21.33
N THR A 543 19.87 8.92 -20.88
CA THR A 543 19.32 9.28 -19.56
C THR A 543 17.81 9.10 -19.55
N LEU A 544 17.26 8.66 -18.42
CA LEU A 544 15.80 8.65 -18.19
C LEU A 544 15.25 10.05 -17.89
N THR A 545 16.10 11.04 -17.60
CA THR A 545 15.66 12.40 -17.35
C THR A 545 15.08 13.05 -18.61
N VAL A 546 14.07 13.88 -18.42
CA VAL A 546 13.36 14.58 -19.48
C VAL A 546 13.78 16.04 -19.49
N SER A 547 14.24 16.52 -20.62
CA SER A 547 14.72 17.90 -20.78
C SER A 547 13.60 18.90 -21.13
N GLY A 548 12.44 18.41 -21.58
CA GLY A 548 11.31 19.24 -21.97
C GLY A 548 10.04 18.41 -22.16
N ILE A 549 8.91 19.10 -22.30
CA ILE A 549 7.59 18.48 -22.39
C ILE A 549 7.11 18.25 -23.83
N ALA A 550 7.83 18.81 -24.81
CA ALA A 550 7.44 18.73 -26.22
C ALA A 550 7.57 17.31 -26.78
N SER A 551 8.51 16.53 -26.24
CA SER A 551 8.75 15.13 -26.64
C SER A 551 8.96 14.32 -25.36
N LEU A 552 7.95 13.58 -24.94
CA LEU A 552 8.01 12.66 -23.83
C LEU A 552 8.61 11.31 -24.28
N PRO A 553 9.07 10.46 -23.35
CA PRO A 553 9.60 9.15 -23.70
C PRO A 553 8.62 8.31 -24.52
N ALA A 554 9.11 7.50 -25.45
CA ALA A 554 8.30 6.71 -26.38
C ALA A 554 7.27 5.80 -25.67
N ASN A 555 7.63 5.25 -24.51
CA ASN A 555 6.72 4.47 -23.67
C ASN A 555 5.54 5.30 -23.16
N ASP A 556 5.80 6.55 -22.77
CA ASP A 556 4.76 7.46 -22.32
C ASP A 556 3.88 7.94 -23.49
N GLU A 557 4.49 8.25 -24.64
CA GLU A 557 3.76 8.61 -25.87
C GLU A 557 2.82 7.49 -26.35
N TYR A 558 3.23 6.25 -26.24
CA TYR A 558 2.36 5.09 -26.52
C TYR A 558 1.10 5.11 -25.65
N ILE A 559 1.26 5.30 -24.34
CA ILE A 559 0.15 5.31 -23.38
C ILE A 559 -0.75 6.53 -23.59
N ILE A 560 -0.15 7.71 -23.80
CA ILE A 560 -0.85 8.98 -24.09
C ILE A 560 -1.74 8.82 -25.33
N THR A 561 -1.16 8.27 -26.42
CA THR A 561 -1.88 8.02 -27.68
C THR A 561 -3.03 7.05 -27.48
N ARG A 562 -2.80 5.95 -26.75
CA ARG A 562 -3.84 4.96 -26.48
C ARG A 562 -5.00 5.51 -25.66
N LEU A 563 -4.73 6.46 -24.77
CA LEU A 563 -5.77 7.14 -23.96
C LEU A 563 -6.42 8.31 -24.72
N GLY A 564 -5.94 8.67 -25.90
CA GLY A 564 -6.46 9.77 -26.71
C GLY A 564 -6.16 11.16 -26.14
N TYR A 565 -5.13 11.29 -25.28
CA TYR A 565 -4.76 12.55 -24.65
C TYR A 565 -4.00 13.47 -25.61
N SER A 566 -4.50 14.69 -25.81
CA SER A 566 -3.94 15.65 -26.76
C SER A 566 -3.57 17.00 -26.14
N THR A 567 -4.21 17.40 -25.03
CA THR A 567 -3.89 18.66 -24.36
C THR A 567 -2.56 18.56 -23.60
N ALA A 568 -1.87 19.66 -23.41
CA ALA A 568 -0.62 19.69 -22.64
C ALA A 568 -0.84 19.21 -21.19
N TYR A 569 -1.98 19.56 -20.60
CA TYR A 569 -2.37 19.10 -19.27
C TYR A 569 -2.52 17.58 -19.21
N ASP A 570 -3.36 17.00 -20.08
CA ASP A 570 -3.61 15.56 -20.07
C ASP A 570 -2.34 14.76 -20.33
N ARG A 571 -1.48 15.21 -21.24
CA ARG A 571 -0.19 14.60 -21.56
C ARG A 571 0.75 14.60 -20.36
N MET A 572 0.89 15.75 -19.68
CA MET A 572 1.74 15.89 -18.50
C MET A 572 1.20 15.12 -17.30
N MET A 573 -0.11 15.13 -17.07
CA MET A 573 -0.74 14.31 -16.03
C MET A 573 -0.58 12.82 -16.32
N CYS A 574 -0.72 12.40 -17.58
CA CYS A 574 -0.47 11.01 -17.98
C CYS A 574 0.98 10.61 -17.71
N PHE A 575 1.94 11.43 -18.10
CA PHE A 575 3.36 11.21 -17.84
C PHE A 575 3.66 11.09 -16.35
N LEU A 576 3.12 11.99 -15.53
CA LEU A 576 3.25 11.94 -14.08
C LEU A 576 2.64 10.65 -13.49
N LEU A 577 1.42 10.31 -13.88
CA LEU A 577 0.75 9.09 -13.40
C LEU A 577 1.48 7.81 -13.84
N ASN A 578 2.13 7.82 -15.01
CA ASN A 578 3.00 6.75 -15.45
C ASN A 578 4.27 6.67 -14.59
N GLU A 579 4.87 7.82 -14.24
CA GLU A 579 6.02 7.86 -13.34
C GLU A 579 5.66 7.35 -11.94
N ARG A 580 4.47 7.69 -11.44
CA ARG A 580 3.96 7.14 -10.18
C ARG A 580 3.87 5.61 -10.23
N SER A 581 3.43 5.00 -11.34
CA SER A 581 3.43 3.55 -11.49
C SER A 581 4.84 2.96 -11.54
N ARG A 582 5.77 3.57 -12.29
CA ARG A 582 7.16 3.09 -12.34
C ARG A 582 7.81 3.07 -10.95
N GLU A 583 7.51 4.06 -10.14
CA GLU A 583 8.11 4.24 -8.82
C GLU A 583 7.34 3.51 -7.71
N LEU A 584 6.03 3.67 -7.68
CA LEU A 584 5.17 3.37 -6.53
C LEU A 584 4.24 2.16 -6.75
N ALA A 585 4.46 1.35 -7.81
CA ALA A 585 3.61 0.19 -8.09
C ALA A 585 3.41 -0.69 -6.87
N GLY A 586 2.15 -1.02 -6.58
CA GLY A 586 1.76 -1.88 -5.46
C GLY A 586 1.77 -1.21 -4.08
N GLU A 587 2.15 0.07 -3.93
CA GLU A 587 2.27 0.77 -2.65
C GLU A 587 0.94 1.40 -2.18
N TYR A 588 -0.21 0.82 -2.50
CA TYR A 588 -1.57 1.21 -2.05
C TYR A 588 -2.02 2.62 -2.43
N LEU A 589 -1.50 3.17 -3.52
CA LEU A 589 -1.78 4.54 -3.94
C LEU A 589 -2.59 4.61 -5.24
N ARG A 590 -2.44 3.60 -6.11
CA ARG A 590 -2.87 3.68 -7.49
C ARG A 590 -4.36 3.97 -7.68
N TRP A 591 -5.22 3.24 -6.98
CA TRP A 591 -6.66 3.43 -7.13
C TRP A 591 -7.08 4.85 -6.74
N GLN A 592 -6.56 5.37 -5.62
CA GLN A 592 -6.84 6.71 -5.16
C GLN A 592 -6.33 7.78 -6.14
N ASP A 593 -5.13 7.60 -6.69
CA ASP A 593 -4.58 8.52 -7.69
C ASP A 593 -5.45 8.61 -8.93
N LEU A 594 -5.88 7.47 -9.46
CA LEU A 594 -6.70 7.41 -10.66
C LEU A 594 -8.13 7.90 -10.41
N SER A 595 -8.70 7.60 -9.24
CA SER A 595 -10.03 8.07 -8.84
C SER A 595 -10.06 9.60 -8.71
N ARG A 596 -9.17 10.18 -7.89
CA ARG A 596 -9.18 11.62 -7.63
C ARG A 596 -8.91 12.48 -8.87
N THR A 597 -8.12 11.95 -9.82
CA THR A 597 -7.82 12.58 -11.11
C THR A 597 -8.88 12.29 -12.19
N LYS A 598 -9.93 11.55 -11.87
CA LYS A 598 -10.96 11.07 -12.82
C LYS A 598 -10.40 10.28 -14.01
N THR A 599 -9.20 9.72 -13.89
CA THR A 599 -8.57 8.93 -14.97
C THR A 599 -8.81 7.42 -14.82
N LEU A 600 -9.37 6.96 -13.69
CA LEU A 600 -9.59 5.55 -13.38
C LEU A 600 -10.37 4.83 -14.49
N VAL A 601 -11.50 5.38 -14.90
CA VAL A 601 -12.38 4.72 -15.89
C VAL A 601 -11.69 4.57 -17.24
N ALA A 602 -11.06 5.63 -17.73
CA ALA A 602 -10.36 5.60 -19.02
C ALA A 602 -9.18 4.62 -19.00
N ARG A 603 -8.35 4.67 -17.94
CA ARG A 603 -7.19 3.79 -17.81
C ARG A 603 -7.57 2.32 -17.59
N ALA A 604 -8.54 2.04 -16.73
CA ALA A 604 -8.99 0.67 -16.51
C ALA A 604 -9.64 0.08 -17.76
N LYS A 605 -10.44 0.85 -18.51
CA LYS A 605 -10.95 0.41 -19.82
C LYS A 605 -9.86 0.13 -20.84
N ALA A 606 -8.81 0.94 -20.84
CA ALA A 606 -7.72 0.78 -21.79
C ALA A 606 -6.77 -0.37 -21.46
N PHE A 607 -6.57 -0.69 -20.17
CA PHE A 607 -5.44 -1.52 -19.73
C PHE A 607 -5.82 -2.70 -18.82
N ASN A 608 -7.03 -2.75 -18.27
CA ASN A 608 -7.46 -3.84 -17.39
C ASN A 608 -8.60 -4.63 -18.04
N PRO A 609 -8.34 -5.85 -18.54
CA PRO A 609 -9.36 -6.64 -19.25
C PRO A 609 -10.52 -7.07 -18.35
N ASP A 610 -10.28 -7.22 -17.05
CA ASP A 610 -11.33 -7.63 -16.11
C ASP A 610 -12.25 -6.45 -15.74
N ALA A 611 -11.68 -5.26 -15.61
CA ALA A 611 -12.41 -4.04 -15.28
C ALA A 611 -13.19 -3.46 -16.48
N ALA A 612 -12.61 -3.53 -17.68
CA ALA A 612 -13.08 -2.85 -18.87
C ALA A 612 -14.58 -3.06 -19.20
N PRO A 613 -15.15 -4.27 -19.04
CA PRO A 613 -16.57 -4.50 -19.36
C PRO A 613 -17.54 -3.76 -18.43
N ASN A 614 -17.18 -3.53 -17.17
CA ASN A 614 -18.12 -3.13 -16.14
C ASN A 614 -17.87 -1.74 -15.54
N ILE A 615 -16.63 -1.23 -15.64
CA ILE A 615 -16.25 0.02 -14.98
C ILE A 615 -17.00 1.22 -15.58
N LYS A 616 -17.53 2.08 -14.69
CA LYS A 616 -18.33 3.29 -15.01
C LYS A 616 -17.94 4.43 -14.06
N ASP A 617 -18.41 5.64 -14.35
CA ASP A 617 -18.04 6.85 -13.60
C ASP A 617 -18.39 6.79 -12.10
N HIS A 618 -19.47 6.12 -11.72
CA HIS A 618 -19.79 5.96 -10.30
C HIS A 618 -18.76 5.10 -9.54
N HIS A 619 -17.93 4.32 -10.23
CA HIS A 619 -16.82 3.57 -9.63
C HIS A 619 -15.59 4.41 -9.32
N LEU A 620 -15.64 5.73 -9.56
CA LEU A 620 -14.68 6.67 -8.98
C LEU A 620 -14.76 6.69 -7.44
N LEU A 621 -15.83 6.15 -6.88
CA LEU A 621 -15.97 5.91 -5.44
C LEU A 621 -16.25 4.43 -5.19
N ARG A 622 -15.88 3.94 -4.02
CA ARG A 622 -16.28 2.63 -3.54
C ARG A 622 -17.71 2.70 -2.98
N PRO A 623 -18.48 1.61 -3.03
CA PRO A 623 -19.82 1.60 -2.47
C PRO A 623 -19.79 1.83 -0.97
N ILE A 624 -20.79 2.56 -0.46
CA ILE A 624 -21.04 2.65 0.98
C ILE A 624 -21.41 1.26 1.48
N PRO A 625 -20.82 0.77 2.58
CA PRO A 625 -21.13 -0.54 3.12
C PRO A 625 -22.62 -0.68 3.44
N GLN A 626 -23.20 -1.81 3.04
CA GLN A 626 -24.61 -2.07 3.30
C GLN A 626 -24.93 -2.15 4.80
N THR A 627 -24.01 -2.71 5.59
CA THR A 627 -24.15 -2.76 7.05
C THR A 627 -24.31 -1.37 7.68
N PHE A 628 -23.71 -0.34 7.11
CA PHE A 628 -23.90 1.04 7.53
C PHE A 628 -25.26 1.61 7.06
N LEU A 629 -25.81 1.16 5.93
CA LEU A 629 -27.08 1.62 5.41
C LEU A 629 -28.27 0.97 6.11
N ASP A 630 -28.08 -0.22 6.64
CA ASP A 630 -29.12 -1.00 7.30
C ASP A 630 -29.29 -0.64 8.80
N GLY A 631 -28.37 0.11 9.39
CA GLY A 631 -28.38 0.57 10.79
C GLY A 631 -27.52 -0.30 11.67
#